data_953f411f2fcc4c72458920ff02127e78
#
_entry.id   953f411f2fcc4c72458920ff02127e78
#
_cell.length_a   1.000
_cell.length_b   1.000
_cell.length_c   1.000
_cell.angle_alpha   90.00
_cell.angle_beta   90.00
_cell.angle_gamma   90.00
#
_symmetry.space_group_name_H-M   'P 1'
#
loop_
_entity.id
_entity.type
_entity.pdbx_description
1 polymer ?
#
loop_
_entity_poly.entity_id
_entity_poly.type
_entity_poly.pdbx_seq_one_letter_code
_entity_poly.pdbx_strand_id
1 'polypeptide(L)'
;MTSVNKIRTSYEHTIYASYIGYITQAIVNNFAPLLFLTFASDYNLSLDKITLITTINFAVQLVVDLLATKVIDKVGYRKCVVAAHICAALGLIGMAWFPSLLGDAYAGILTAVVLYAIGGGIIEVLISPIVEACPTNKKEAAMSLLHSFYCWGHVGVVV
;
A
#
# COMPACT_ATOMS: atom_id res chain seq x y z
N MET A 1 8.48 26.48 -22.47
CA MET A 1 8.01 25.25 -21.76
C MET A 1 8.10 25.55 -20.27
N THR A 2 6.98 25.55 -19.58
CA THR A 2 6.92 25.92 -18.17
C THR A 2 7.58 24.82 -17.31
N SER A 3 8.15 25.18 -16.16
CA SER A 3 8.82 24.29 -15.18
C SER A 3 7.98 23.03 -14.87
N VAL A 4 6.67 23.16 -14.80
CA VAL A 4 5.71 22.09 -14.56
C VAL A 4 5.71 21.01 -15.67
N ASN A 5 5.89 21.39 -16.93
CA ASN A 5 5.98 20.43 -18.03
C ASN A 5 7.29 19.63 -18.00
N LYS A 6 8.38 20.23 -17.53
CA LYS A 6 9.67 19.55 -17.39
C LYS A 6 9.64 18.49 -16.30
N ILE A 7 8.93 18.76 -15.18
CA ILE A 7 8.74 17.79 -14.08
C ILE A 7 7.91 16.58 -14.55
N ARG A 8 6.87 16.82 -15.35
CA ARG A 8 5.98 15.73 -15.84
C ARG A 8 6.63 14.77 -16.84
N THR A 9 7.75 15.15 -17.43
CA THR A 9 8.50 14.35 -18.42
C THR A 9 9.81 13.78 -17.87
N SER A 10 10.14 14.01 -16.60
CA SER A 10 11.35 13.49 -15.97
C SER A 10 11.12 12.09 -15.39
N TYR A 11 11.81 11.10 -15.90
CA TYR A 11 11.79 9.73 -15.36
C TYR A 11 12.39 9.64 -13.96
N GLU A 12 13.30 10.52 -13.59
CA GLU A 12 13.85 10.58 -12.24
C GLU A 12 12.76 10.82 -11.20
N HIS A 13 11.83 11.73 -11.46
CA HIS A 13 10.70 11.98 -10.58
C HIS A 13 9.75 10.76 -10.47
N THR A 14 9.61 10.00 -11.53
CA THR A 14 8.86 8.74 -11.51
C THR A 14 9.52 7.72 -10.59
N ILE A 15 10.83 7.58 -10.67
CA ILE A 15 11.62 6.68 -9.81
C ILE A 15 11.50 7.10 -8.33
N TYR A 16 11.69 8.38 -8.02
CA TYR A 16 11.51 8.88 -6.64
C TYR A 16 10.09 8.70 -6.11
N ALA A 17 9.07 8.95 -6.94
CA ALA A 17 7.68 8.69 -6.57
C ALA A 17 7.44 7.20 -6.30
N SER A 18 8.10 6.31 -7.02
CA SER A 18 8.04 4.86 -6.80
C SER A 18 8.68 4.46 -5.48
N TYR A 19 9.77 5.09 -5.06
CA TYR A 19 10.37 4.86 -3.74
C TYR A 19 9.40 5.23 -2.61
N ILE A 20 8.69 6.36 -2.74
CA ILE A 20 7.63 6.76 -1.79
C ILE A 20 6.50 5.74 -1.81
N GLY A 21 6.12 5.21 -2.98
CA GLY A 21 5.13 4.16 -3.12
C GLY A 21 5.48 2.90 -2.32
N TYR A 22 6.74 2.48 -2.32
CA TYR A 22 7.18 1.34 -1.53
C TYR A 22 7.26 1.61 -0.03
N ILE A 23 7.51 2.84 0.40
CA ILE A 23 7.32 3.24 1.80
C ILE A 23 5.84 3.08 2.18
N THR A 24 4.92 3.54 1.34
CA THR A 24 3.46 3.37 1.55
C THR A 24 3.09 1.89 1.66
N GLN A 25 3.65 1.04 0.81
CA GLN A 25 3.44 -0.41 0.85
C GLN A 25 3.94 -1.03 2.17
N ALA A 26 5.09 -0.60 2.65
CA ALA A 26 5.63 -1.04 3.94
C ALA A 26 4.70 -0.64 5.10
N ILE A 27 4.13 0.57 5.07
CA ILE A 27 3.15 1.03 6.06
C ILE A 27 1.91 0.14 6.01
N VAL A 28 1.34 -0.09 4.83
CA VAL A 28 0.16 -0.93 4.62
C VAL A 28 0.33 -2.33 5.23
N ASN A 29 1.48 -2.94 5.01
CA ASN A 29 1.72 -4.31 5.45
C ASN A 29 2.02 -4.44 6.95
N ASN A 30 2.56 -3.39 7.58
CA ASN A 30 3.09 -3.49 8.93
C ASN A 30 2.29 -2.69 9.98
N PHE A 31 1.38 -1.81 9.56
CA PHE A 31 0.64 -0.95 10.49
C PHE A 31 -0.35 -1.73 11.37
N ALA A 32 -1.17 -2.61 10.78
CA ALA A 32 -2.15 -3.37 11.55
C ALA A 32 -1.53 -4.30 12.61
N PRO A 33 -0.44 -5.05 12.34
CA PRO A 33 0.25 -5.84 13.35
C PRO A 33 0.67 -5.07 14.60
N LEU A 34 1.07 -3.80 14.47
CA LEU A 34 1.44 -2.95 15.60
C LEU A 34 0.27 -2.64 16.52
N LEU A 35 -0.95 -2.66 15.99
CA LEU A 35 -2.17 -2.37 16.73
C LEU A 35 -2.81 -3.62 17.36
N PHE A 36 -2.22 -4.81 17.24
CA PHE A 36 -2.82 -6.06 17.72
C PHE A 36 -3.10 -6.04 19.23
N LEU A 37 -2.19 -5.51 20.03
CA LEU A 37 -2.40 -5.37 21.47
C LEU A 37 -3.54 -4.39 21.79
N THR A 38 -3.62 -3.29 21.07
CA THR A 38 -4.71 -2.31 21.15
C THR A 38 -6.05 -2.94 20.78
N PHE A 39 -6.08 -3.71 19.68
CA PHE A 39 -7.30 -4.41 19.27
C PHE A 39 -7.76 -5.47 20.29
N ALA A 40 -6.80 -6.17 20.91
CA ALA A 40 -7.11 -7.13 21.97
C ALA A 40 -7.66 -6.45 23.22
N SER A 41 -7.05 -5.33 23.66
CA SER A 41 -7.43 -4.63 24.89
C SER A 41 -8.71 -3.80 24.74
N ASP A 42 -8.79 -2.99 23.67
CA ASP A 42 -9.85 -1.98 23.55
C ASP A 42 -11.15 -2.55 22.98
N TYR A 43 -11.04 -3.56 22.11
CA TYR A 43 -12.20 -4.20 21.46
C TYR A 43 -12.44 -5.63 21.93
N ASN A 44 -11.70 -6.14 22.94
CA ASN A 44 -11.79 -7.51 23.43
C ASN A 44 -11.75 -8.58 22.31
N LEU A 45 -10.90 -8.35 21.31
CA LEU A 45 -10.77 -9.29 20.20
C LEU A 45 -9.94 -10.52 20.61
N SER A 46 -10.45 -11.70 20.30
CA SER A 46 -9.72 -12.95 20.49
C SER A 46 -8.51 -13.04 19.55
N LEU A 47 -7.50 -13.81 19.93
CA LEU A 47 -6.30 -14.02 19.14
C LEU A 47 -6.62 -14.54 17.72
N ASP A 48 -7.63 -15.39 17.59
CA ASP A 48 -8.07 -15.91 16.28
C ASP A 48 -8.58 -14.79 15.37
N LYS A 49 -9.36 -13.85 15.90
CA LYS A 49 -9.85 -12.70 15.15
C LYS A 49 -8.70 -11.77 14.72
N ILE A 50 -7.72 -11.57 15.59
CA ILE A 50 -6.54 -10.76 15.32
C ILE A 50 -5.69 -11.40 14.21
N THR A 51 -5.45 -12.70 14.29
CA THR A 51 -4.72 -13.45 13.26
C THR A 51 -5.43 -13.38 11.91
N LEU A 52 -6.78 -13.43 11.92
CA LEU A 52 -7.57 -13.34 10.70
C LEU A 52 -7.44 -11.96 10.01
N ILE A 53 -7.17 -10.89 10.75
CA ILE A 53 -6.91 -9.55 10.17
C ILE A 53 -5.73 -9.63 9.19
N THR A 54 -4.60 -10.20 9.62
CA THR A 54 -3.42 -10.38 8.75
C THR A 54 -3.70 -11.30 7.58
N THR A 55 -4.40 -12.41 7.83
CA THR A 55 -4.77 -13.37 6.80
C THR A 55 -5.62 -12.71 5.72
N ILE A 56 -6.62 -11.92 6.10
CA ILE A 56 -7.48 -11.18 5.15
C ILE A 56 -6.66 -10.14 4.38
N ASN A 57 -5.75 -9.41 5.04
CA ASN A 57 -4.88 -8.46 4.35
C ASN A 57 -4.15 -9.12 3.18
N PHE A 58 -3.44 -10.21 3.43
CA PHE A 58 -2.67 -10.90 2.37
C PHE A 58 -3.56 -11.64 1.37
N ALA A 59 -4.70 -12.18 1.80
CA ALA A 59 -5.65 -12.81 0.88
C ALA A 59 -6.24 -11.79 -0.12
N VAL A 60 -6.59 -10.59 0.35
CA VAL A 60 -7.07 -9.51 -0.52
C VAL A 60 -5.96 -9.06 -1.47
N GLN A 61 -4.73 -8.87 -0.99
CA GLN A 61 -3.59 -8.52 -1.85
C GLN A 61 -3.39 -9.58 -2.94
N LEU A 62 -3.38 -10.86 -2.60
CA LEU A 62 -3.26 -11.95 -3.57
C LEU A 62 -4.35 -11.90 -4.65
N VAL A 63 -5.61 -11.67 -4.27
CA VAL A 63 -6.71 -11.53 -5.25
C VAL A 63 -6.50 -10.30 -6.13
N VAL A 64 -6.08 -9.19 -5.53
CA VAL A 64 -5.78 -7.96 -6.28
C VAL A 64 -4.63 -8.19 -7.26
N ASP A 65 -3.56 -8.87 -6.87
CA ASP A 65 -2.42 -9.18 -7.73
C ASP A 65 -2.84 -9.96 -8.97
N LEU A 66 -3.70 -10.96 -8.80
CA LEU A 66 -4.23 -11.78 -9.90
C LEU A 66 -5.11 -10.97 -10.86
N LEU A 67 -5.83 -9.97 -10.36
CA LEU A 67 -6.75 -9.15 -11.16
C LEU A 67 -6.09 -7.89 -11.72
N ALA A 68 -5.06 -7.39 -11.04
CA ALA A 68 -4.45 -6.09 -11.32
C ALA A 68 -3.93 -5.99 -12.75
N THR A 69 -3.29 -7.02 -13.27
CA THR A 69 -2.75 -7.02 -14.64
C THR A 69 -3.81 -6.68 -15.68
N LYS A 70 -4.99 -7.30 -15.58
CA LYS A 70 -6.10 -7.06 -16.53
C LYS A 70 -6.71 -5.66 -16.39
N VAL A 71 -6.72 -5.11 -15.17
CA VAL A 71 -7.27 -3.78 -14.89
C VAL A 71 -6.29 -2.69 -15.31
N ILE A 72 -5.00 -2.89 -15.03
CA ILE A 72 -3.93 -1.93 -15.33
C ILE A 72 -3.82 -1.67 -16.83
N ASP A 73 -3.88 -2.72 -17.66
CA ASP A 73 -3.80 -2.60 -19.11
C ASP A 73 -4.95 -1.73 -19.70
N LYS A 74 -6.12 -1.76 -19.06
CA LYS A 74 -7.29 -0.97 -19.51
C LYS A 74 -7.31 0.45 -18.97
N VAL A 75 -6.94 0.64 -17.72
CA VAL A 75 -7.08 1.92 -16.98
C VAL A 75 -5.82 2.77 -17.10
N GLY A 76 -4.67 2.14 -17.20
CA GLY A 76 -3.34 2.75 -17.28
C GLY A 76 -2.68 2.93 -15.90
N TYR A 77 -1.36 2.77 -15.87
CA TYR A 77 -0.52 2.76 -14.68
C TYR A 77 -0.74 3.96 -13.74
N ARG A 78 -0.73 5.17 -14.29
CA ARG A 78 -0.84 6.40 -13.49
C ARG A 78 -2.13 6.50 -12.68
N LYS A 79 -3.28 6.16 -13.32
CA LYS A 79 -4.58 6.23 -12.64
C LYS A 79 -4.67 5.16 -11.57
N CYS A 80 -4.16 3.95 -11.84
CA CYS A 80 -4.15 2.85 -10.89
C CYS A 80 -3.28 3.18 -9.66
N VAL A 81 -2.07 3.74 -9.84
CA VAL A 81 -1.21 4.14 -8.72
C VAL A 81 -1.87 5.21 -7.84
N VAL A 82 -2.48 6.23 -8.44
CA VAL A 82 -3.18 7.28 -7.67
C VAL A 82 -4.37 6.69 -6.90
N ALA A 83 -5.20 5.87 -7.56
CA ALA A 83 -6.34 5.21 -6.91
C ALA A 83 -5.87 4.29 -5.77
N ALA A 84 -4.79 3.56 -5.97
CA ALA A 84 -4.19 2.69 -4.96
C ALA A 84 -3.76 3.45 -3.70
N HIS A 85 -3.07 4.59 -3.86
CA HIS A 85 -2.68 5.43 -2.72
C HIS A 85 -3.89 6.03 -2.00
N ILE A 86 -4.93 6.41 -2.74
CA ILE A 86 -6.19 6.90 -2.14
C ILE A 86 -6.85 5.77 -1.32
N CYS A 87 -6.97 4.56 -1.87
CA CYS A 87 -7.51 3.41 -1.15
C CYS A 87 -6.69 3.08 0.10
N ALA A 88 -5.35 3.06 -0.01
CA ALA A 88 -4.47 2.82 1.11
C ALA A 88 -4.65 3.87 2.22
N ALA A 89 -4.68 5.16 1.86
CA ALA A 89 -4.87 6.25 2.80
C ALA A 89 -6.25 6.19 3.49
N LEU A 90 -7.32 5.98 2.72
CA LEU A 90 -8.68 5.86 3.27
C LEU A 90 -8.82 4.65 4.20
N GLY A 91 -8.21 3.52 3.86
CA GLY A 91 -8.23 2.33 4.71
C GLY A 91 -7.44 2.53 6.00
N LEU A 92 -6.23 3.12 5.94
CA LEU A 92 -5.43 3.41 7.13
C LEU A 92 -6.12 4.43 8.06
N ILE A 93 -6.70 5.49 7.51
CA ILE A 93 -7.50 6.46 8.26
C ILE A 93 -8.77 5.78 8.81
N GLY A 94 -9.39 4.92 8.02
CA GLY A 94 -10.57 4.14 8.39
C GLY A 94 -10.33 3.23 9.60
N MET A 95 -9.11 2.75 9.82
CA MET A 95 -8.77 2.00 11.03
C MET A 95 -9.08 2.73 12.34
N ALA A 96 -8.97 4.07 12.34
CA ALA A 96 -9.28 4.87 13.52
C ALA A 96 -10.80 5.13 13.68
N TRP A 97 -11.57 5.18 12.58
CA TRP A 97 -12.95 5.63 12.62
C TRP A 97 -13.99 4.54 12.38
N PHE A 98 -13.72 3.58 11.49
CA PHE A 98 -14.71 2.54 11.14
C PHE A 98 -15.11 1.64 12.31
N PRO A 99 -14.23 1.30 13.28
CA PRO A 99 -14.63 0.52 14.45
C PRO A 99 -15.75 1.16 15.26
N SER A 100 -15.76 2.49 15.33
CA SER A 100 -16.80 3.25 16.05
C SER A 100 -18.03 3.57 15.20
N LEU A 101 -17.88 3.66 13.88
CA LEU A 101 -18.94 4.03 12.96
C LEU A 101 -19.87 2.87 12.60
N LEU A 102 -19.36 1.66 12.48
CA LEU A 102 -20.13 0.50 12.00
C LEU A 102 -20.89 -0.27 13.10
N GLY A 103 -20.77 0.12 14.36
CA GLY A 103 -21.46 -0.54 15.47
C GLY A 103 -20.86 -1.89 15.88
N ASP A 104 -20.11 -2.55 15.02
CA ASP A 104 -19.26 -3.70 15.31
C ASP A 104 -17.81 -3.32 15.00
N ALA A 105 -17.00 -3.22 16.05
CA ALA A 105 -15.61 -2.81 15.95
C ALA A 105 -14.79 -3.74 15.03
N TYR A 106 -15.05 -5.05 15.10
CA TYR A 106 -14.33 -6.01 14.27
C TYR A 106 -14.67 -5.87 12.78
N ALA A 107 -15.94 -5.71 12.44
CA ALA A 107 -16.37 -5.44 11.07
C ALA A 107 -15.78 -4.13 10.54
N GLY A 108 -15.67 -3.11 11.39
CA GLY A 108 -15.01 -1.84 11.08
C GLY A 108 -13.54 -2.01 10.74
N ILE A 109 -12.80 -2.74 11.58
CA ILE A 109 -11.39 -3.06 11.34
C ILE A 109 -11.23 -3.83 10.03
N LEU A 110 -12.01 -4.88 9.80
CA LEU A 110 -11.93 -5.67 8.56
C LEU A 110 -12.23 -4.85 7.31
N THR A 111 -13.21 -3.95 7.37
CA THR A 111 -13.51 -3.04 6.26
C THR A 111 -12.33 -2.13 5.94
N ALA A 112 -11.69 -1.57 6.95
CA ALA A 112 -10.50 -0.75 6.80
C ALA A 112 -9.34 -1.56 6.20
N VAL A 113 -9.12 -2.79 6.69
CA VAL A 113 -8.10 -3.72 6.21
C VAL A 113 -8.31 -4.04 4.73
N VAL A 114 -9.51 -4.43 4.34
CA VAL A 114 -9.82 -4.73 2.92
C VAL A 114 -9.52 -3.52 2.03
N LEU A 115 -9.89 -2.32 2.49
CA LEU A 115 -9.70 -1.11 1.71
C LEU A 115 -8.22 -0.78 1.50
N TYR A 116 -7.40 -0.78 2.58
CA TYR A 116 -5.97 -0.52 2.41
C TYR A 116 -5.22 -1.67 1.74
N ALA A 117 -5.67 -2.92 1.90
CA ALA A 117 -5.08 -4.09 1.25
C ALA A 117 -5.27 -4.05 -0.28
N ILE A 118 -6.42 -3.57 -0.76
CA ILE A 118 -6.63 -3.31 -2.19
C ILE A 118 -5.60 -2.29 -2.69
N GLY A 119 -5.41 -1.19 -1.96
CA GLY A 119 -4.41 -0.18 -2.29
C GLY A 119 -3.00 -0.76 -2.30
N GLY A 120 -2.63 -1.51 -1.27
CA GLY A 120 -1.34 -2.16 -1.12
C GLY A 120 -1.04 -3.14 -2.26
N GLY A 121 -1.95 -4.05 -2.58
CA GLY A 121 -1.77 -5.02 -3.65
C GLY A 121 -1.54 -4.33 -5.01
N ILE A 122 -2.33 -3.30 -5.35
CA ILE A 122 -2.12 -2.54 -6.58
C ILE A 122 -0.74 -1.84 -6.59
N ILE A 123 -0.29 -1.25 -5.48
CA ILE A 123 1.03 -0.63 -5.37
C ILE A 123 2.13 -1.67 -5.60
N GLU A 124 2.02 -2.83 -4.98
CA GLU A 124 3.01 -3.91 -5.08
C GLU A 124 3.22 -4.37 -6.52
N VAL A 125 2.14 -4.63 -7.25
CA VAL A 125 2.19 -5.08 -8.65
C VAL A 125 2.71 -3.99 -9.59
N LEU A 126 2.40 -2.71 -9.31
CA LEU A 126 2.68 -1.62 -10.25
C LEU A 126 4.07 -1.02 -10.15
N ILE A 127 4.59 -0.89 -8.94
CA ILE A 127 5.77 -0.04 -8.70
C ILE A 127 7.02 -0.62 -9.33
N SER A 128 7.27 -1.92 -9.20
CA SER A 128 8.46 -2.56 -9.80
C SER A 128 8.48 -2.47 -11.32
N PRO A 129 7.40 -2.81 -12.06
CA PRO A 129 7.34 -2.62 -13.51
C PRO A 129 7.51 -1.16 -13.95
N ILE A 130 7.00 -0.20 -13.18
CA ILE A 130 7.17 1.23 -13.49
C ILE A 130 8.65 1.62 -13.43
N VAL A 131 9.37 1.22 -12.39
CA VAL A 131 10.81 1.50 -12.24
C VAL A 131 11.61 0.80 -13.33
N GLU A 132 11.28 -0.45 -13.65
CA GLU A 132 11.93 -1.22 -14.70
C GLU A 132 11.74 -0.61 -16.09
N ALA A 133 10.56 -0.07 -16.38
CA ALA A 133 10.25 0.60 -17.63
C ALA A 133 10.92 1.97 -17.80
N CYS A 134 11.39 2.60 -16.71
CA CYS A 134 12.06 3.89 -16.79
C CYS A 134 13.40 3.76 -17.51
N PRO A 135 13.69 4.60 -18.53
CA PRO A 135 14.97 4.61 -19.21
C PRO A 135 16.06 5.20 -18.29
N THR A 136 16.80 4.35 -17.64
CA THR A 136 17.95 4.70 -16.81
C THR A 136 19.10 3.75 -17.10
N ASN A 137 20.32 4.28 -17.06
CA ASN A 137 21.54 3.48 -17.21
C ASN A 137 21.92 2.71 -15.93
N LYS A 138 21.13 2.86 -14.85
CA LYS A 138 21.37 2.28 -13.53
C LYS A 138 20.14 1.50 -13.03
N LYS A 139 19.53 0.67 -13.86
CA LYS A 139 18.30 -0.07 -13.52
C LYS A 139 18.45 -0.93 -12.27
N GLU A 140 19.53 -1.69 -12.18
CA GLU A 140 19.81 -2.56 -11.04
C GLU A 140 19.92 -1.77 -9.73
N ALA A 141 20.60 -0.62 -9.77
CA ALA A 141 20.69 0.26 -8.61
C ALA A 141 19.33 0.86 -8.22
N ALA A 142 18.52 1.27 -9.21
CA ALA A 142 17.18 1.80 -8.95
C ALA A 142 16.26 0.74 -8.32
N MET A 143 16.32 -0.51 -8.80
CA MET A 143 15.56 -1.62 -8.22
C MET A 143 16.05 -1.99 -6.82
N SER A 144 17.35 -2.04 -6.59
CA SER A 144 17.94 -2.29 -5.27
C SER A 144 17.54 -1.22 -4.26
N LEU A 145 17.58 0.05 -4.67
CA LEU A 145 17.12 1.17 -3.84
C LEU A 145 15.62 1.08 -3.56
N LEU A 146 14.81 0.69 -4.53
CA LEU A 146 13.38 0.52 -4.35
C LEU A 146 13.06 -0.41 -3.19
N HIS A 147 13.67 -1.59 -3.16
CA HIS A 147 13.51 -2.55 -2.06
C HIS A 147 14.10 -2.05 -0.74
N SER A 148 15.19 -1.27 -0.80
CA SER A 148 15.76 -0.62 0.40
C SER A 148 14.77 0.39 1.00
N PHE A 149 14.06 1.16 0.19
CA PHE A 149 13.02 2.08 0.67
C PHE A 149 11.83 1.36 1.32
N TYR A 150 11.48 0.16 0.86
CA TYR A 150 10.52 -0.69 1.57
C TYR A 150 11.02 -1.03 2.99
N CYS A 151 12.27 -1.47 3.11
CA CYS A 151 12.87 -1.80 4.41
C CYS A 151 12.93 -0.56 5.34
N TRP A 152 13.31 0.60 4.82
CA TRP A 152 13.28 1.86 5.58
C TRP A 152 11.87 2.25 5.99
N GLY A 153 10.89 2.06 5.11
CA GLY A 153 9.47 2.25 5.43
C GLY A 153 9.01 1.34 6.58
N HIS A 154 9.43 0.08 6.56
CA HIS A 154 9.14 -0.89 7.63
C HIS A 154 9.76 -0.41 8.97
N VAL A 155 11.04 -0.04 8.97
CA VAL A 155 11.71 0.51 10.18
C VAL A 155 10.96 1.74 10.69
N GLY A 156 10.60 2.68 9.79
CA GLY A 156 9.91 3.91 10.18
C GLY A 156 8.50 3.71 10.75
N VAL A 157 7.86 2.57 10.47
CA VAL A 157 6.56 2.22 11.05
C VAL A 157 6.71 1.60 12.45
N VAL A 158 7.81 0.89 12.70
CA VAL A 158 8.01 0.14 13.96
C VAL A 158 8.66 0.99 15.06
N VAL A 159 9.41 2.04 14.69
CA VAL A 159 10.08 2.96 15.64
C VAL A 159 9.20 4.13 15.99
#